data_3c8d39a18a417c813a0995a1cf665475
#
_entry.id   3c8d39a18a417c813a0995a1cf665475
#
_cell.length_a   1.000
_cell.length_b   1.000
_cell.length_c   1.000
_cell.angle_alpha   90.00
_cell.angle_beta   90.00
_cell.angle_gamma   90.00
#
_symmetry.space_group_name_H-M   'P 1'
#
loop_
_entity.id
_entity.type
_entity.pdbx_description
1 polymer ?
#
loop_
_entity_poly.entity_id
_entity_poly.type
_entity_poly.pdbx_seq_one_letter_code
_entity_poly.pdbx_strand_id
1 'polypeptide(L)'
;MRLTALVQLSLLPLLAMCGGTDATAPAPPPTRGALAITINGLPAGTSGDVAITGPNGYTHHSTATETLLTLGPGTYSIAASAVTSPTVIYEPTPTSQTAAVAAGGTASATVTYAAPPSSRSTTDRLDAVTGPQVHVVYVLASDGTDRHLDTEGTLRNTVGSWETWLSGQTGGRTLRLDTYQGALDITFVQLARSNATMTSYGAYVRDTIEKDLTALGLVVSSKIYAVYYDGGSTFACGGGAWPPALPGRVGALYLQGTPPGAPPCNTNAFAVSPTGPPRYLEFSMIHELMHTLGFVSTAAPHFTAAGHASDSPADLMYAGSLPWAPSTLDLGQDDYYNPAGLPNGVLNLATSSYLTP
;
A
#
# COMPACT_ATOMS: atom_id res chain seq x y z
N MET A 1 67.72 91.17 -17.55
CA MET A 1 68.88 90.39 -18.03
C MET A 1 68.59 88.89 -17.82
N ARG A 2 68.65 88.14 -18.90
CA ARG A 2 68.61 86.65 -19.00
C ARG A 2 67.26 85.99 -18.82
N LEU A 3 66.84 85.35 -19.68
CA LEU A 3 66.98 84.37 -20.77
C LEU A 3 65.90 83.29 -20.63
N THR A 4 65.22 83.25 -21.65
CA THR A 4 64.19 82.29 -22.03
C THR A 4 64.73 80.83 -22.07
N ALA A 5 63.84 79.87 -21.70
CA ALA A 5 63.91 78.53 -22.26
C ALA A 5 62.50 78.00 -22.41
N LEU A 6 62.04 77.82 -23.63
CA LEU A 6 60.88 77.07 -24.02
C LEU A 6 61.11 75.55 -23.83
N VAL A 7 60.22 74.90 -23.17
CA VAL A 7 60.16 73.44 -23.23
C VAL A 7 58.78 73.08 -23.85
N GLN A 8 58.87 72.51 -25.04
CA GLN A 8 57.71 71.92 -25.73
C GLN A 8 57.29 70.63 -25.01
N LEU A 9 56.08 70.55 -24.58
CA LEU A 9 55.49 69.38 -24.02
C LEU A 9 54.62 68.70 -25.08
N SER A 10 55.04 67.54 -25.58
CA SER A 10 54.35 66.72 -26.54
C SER A 10 53.18 66.04 -25.84
N LEU A 11 51.95 66.34 -26.26
CA LEU A 11 50.78 65.57 -25.84
C LEU A 11 50.68 64.23 -26.59
N LEU A 12 50.84 63.11 -25.90
CA LEU A 12 50.40 61.79 -26.38
C LEU A 12 48.92 61.61 -26.06
N PRO A 13 48.08 61.16 -26.97
CA PRO A 13 46.72 60.78 -26.64
C PRO A 13 46.67 59.40 -25.97
N LEU A 14 46.15 59.36 -24.73
CA LEU A 14 45.86 58.12 -24.01
C LEU A 14 44.57 57.52 -24.62
N LEU A 15 44.73 56.46 -25.39
CA LEU A 15 43.55 55.62 -25.78
C LEU A 15 43.05 54.85 -24.52
N ALA A 16 41.95 55.32 -23.99
CA ALA A 16 41.23 54.55 -22.99
C ALA A 16 40.54 53.37 -23.71
N MET A 17 41.07 52.15 -23.53
CA MET A 17 40.36 50.91 -23.82
C MET A 17 39.24 50.77 -22.78
N CYS A 18 38.00 51.10 -23.16
CA CYS A 18 36.81 50.62 -22.47
C CYS A 18 36.67 49.11 -22.74
N GLY A 19 37.15 48.30 -21.82
CA GLY A 19 36.78 46.88 -21.76
C GLY A 19 35.29 46.79 -21.41
N GLY A 20 34.43 46.65 -22.41
CA GLY A 20 33.04 46.31 -22.19
C GLY A 20 32.97 44.92 -21.63
N THR A 21 32.61 44.77 -20.34
CA THR A 21 32.07 43.51 -19.84
C THR A 21 30.74 43.28 -20.57
N ASP A 22 30.72 42.31 -21.49
CA ASP A 22 29.47 41.82 -22.06
C ASP A 22 28.58 41.35 -20.89
N ALA A 23 27.67 42.22 -20.48
CA ALA A 23 26.60 41.84 -19.60
C ALA A 23 25.76 40.82 -20.38
N THR A 24 25.92 39.54 -20.04
CA THR A 24 25.07 38.47 -20.58
C THR A 24 23.63 38.88 -20.37
N ALA A 25 22.89 39.11 -21.46
CA ALA A 25 21.49 39.46 -21.39
C ALA A 25 20.77 38.42 -20.52
N PRO A 26 19.84 38.82 -19.63
CA PRO A 26 19.05 37.85 -18.86
C PRO A 26 18.39 36.86 -19.82
N ALA A 27 18.44 35.56 -19.46
CA ALA A 27 17.77 34.52 -20.23
C ALA A 27 16.29 34.92 -20.40
N PRO A 28 15.71 34.79 -21.59
CA PRO A 28 14.29 35.10 -21.79
C PRO A 28 13.45 34.28 -20.82
N PRO A 29 12.39 34.85 -20.23
CA PRO A 29 11.53 34.11 -19.30
C PRO A 29 11.00 32.86 -19.98
N PRO A 30 10.81 31.78 -19.23
CA PRO A 30 10.31 30.53 -19.80
C PRO A 30 8.93 30.77 -20.39
N THR A 31 8.71 30.32 -21.63
CA THR A 31 7.43 30.47 -22.35
C THR A 31 6.55 29.26 -22.22
N ARG A 32 7.02 28.20 -21.58
CA ARG A 32 6.36 26.91 -21.44
C ARG A 32 6.33 26.49 -19.98
N GLY A 33 5.33 25.66 -19.61
CA GLY A 33 5.18 25.02 -18.31
C GLY A 33 5.03 23.52 -18.42
N ALA A 34 4.63 22.88 -17.31
CA ALA A 34 4.38 21.44 -17.22
C ALA A 34 3.07 21.15 -16.47
N LEU A 35 2.51 19.96 -16.70
CA LEU A 35 1.35 19.42 -15.99
C LEU A 35 1.67 17.99 -15.55
N ALA A 36 1.75 17.75 -14.24
CA ALA A 36 1.90 16.43 -13.66
C ALA A 36 0.51 15.79 -13.47
N ILE A 37 0.28 14.66 -14.12
CA ILE A 37 -0.92 13.84 -13.99
C ILE A 37 -0.58 12.64 -13.11
N THR A 38 -1.32 12.46 -12.02
CA THR A 38 -1.21 11.29 -11.14
C THR A 38 -2.46 10.44 -11.28
N ILE A 39 -2.29 9.17 -11.66
CA ILE A 39 -3.36 8.18 -11.78
C ILE A 39 -3.13 7.11 -10.73
N ASN A 40 -4.12 6.92 -9.83
CA ASN A 40 -4.06 6.00 -8.68
C ASN A 40 -5.26 5.04 -8.68
N GLY A 41 -5.16 3.96 -7.88
CA GLY A 41 -6.28 3.09 -7.51
C GLY A 41 -6.64 2.00 -8.51
N LEU A 42 -5.91 1.89 -9.63
CA LEU A 42 -6.08 0.80 -10.59
C LEU A 42 -5.21 -0.41 -10.23
N PRO A 43 -5.68 -1.63 -10.49
CA PRO A 43 -4.86 -2.84 -10.38
C PRO A 43 -3.62 -2.80 -11.28
N ALA A 44 -2.59 -3.54 -10.89
CA ALA A 44 -1.38 -3.67 -11.70
C ALA A 44 -1.72 -4.15 -13.12
N GLY A 45 -1.14 -3.49 -14.12
CA GLY A 45 -1.40 -3.80 -15.54
C GLY A 45 -2.69 -3.21 -16.12
N THR A 46 -3.48 -2.48 -15.33
CA THR A 46 -4.66 -1.75 -15.81
C THR A 46 -4.30 -0.32 -16.14
N SER A 47 -4.61 0.11 -17.36
CA SER A 47 -4.41 1.48 -17.81
C SER A 47 -5.57 2.39 -17.39
N GLY A 48 -5.25 3.64 -17.02
CA GLY A 48 -6.25 4.69 -16.84
C GLY A 48 -6.81 5.19 -18.17
N ASP A 49 -7.88 5.98 -18.09
CA ASP A 49 -8.51 6.66 -19.24
C ASP A 49 -8.73 8.13 -18.87
N VAL A 50 -7.71 8.95 -19.14
CA VAL A 50 -7.73 10.38 -18.78
C VAL A 50 -7.44 11.24 -20.01
N ALA A 51 -8.45 11.91 -20.52
CA ALA A 51 -8.35 12.86 -21.62
C ALA A 51 -7.99 14.26 -21.11
N ILE A 52 -6.99 14.90 -21.72
CA ILE A 52 -6.54 16.24 -21.39
C ILE A 52 -6.70 17.12 -22.62
N THR A 53 -7.39 18.25 -22.45
CA THR A 53 -7.54 19.28 -23.47
C THR A 53 -7.05 20.62 -22.95
N GLY A 54 -6.56 21.49 -23.83
CA GLY A 54 -5.97 22.75 -23.43
C GLY A 54 -5.95 23.81 -24.52
N PRO A 55 -5.23 24.93 -24.30
CA PRO A 55 -5.14 26.04 -25.24
C PRO A 55 -4.63 25.59 -26.62
N ASN A 56 -5.07 26.32 -27.65
CA ASN A 56 -4.68 26.10 -29.06
C ASN A 56 -5.01 24.71 -29.60
N GLY A 57 -6.08 24.08 -29.11
CA GLY A 57 -6.50 22.76 -29.54
C GLY A 57 -5.61 21.62 -29.02
N TYR A 58 -4.86 21.83 -27.94
CA TYR A 58 -4.05 20.78 -27.32
C TYR A 58 -4.95 19.63 -26.86
N THR A 59 -4.55 18.41 -27.21
CA THR A 59 -5.18 17.17 -26.76
C THR A 59 -4.10 16.16 -26.39
N HIS A 60 -4.32 15.41 -25.32
CA HIS A 60 -3.47 14.30 -24.90
C HIS A 60 -4.32 13.28 -24.16
N HIS A 61 -3.88 12.01 -24.15
CA HIS A 61 -4.54 10.93 -23.44
C HIS A 61 -3.54 10.23 -22.55
N SER A 62 -3.73 10.35 -21.22
CA SER A 62 -2.88 9.71 -20.22
C SER A 62 -3.48 8.38 -19.79
N THR A 63 -2.68 7.32 -19.85
CA THR A 63 -3.06 5.97 -19.41
C THR A 63 -2.34 5.55 -18.13
N ALA A 64 -1.34 6.31 -17.71
CA ALA A 64 -0.55 6.11 -16.50
C ALA A 64 -0.13 7.47 -15.91
N THR A 65 0.41 7.46 -14.70
CA THR A 65 1.02 8.65 -14.09
C THR A 65 2.17 9.15 -14.94
N GLU A 66 2.12 10.42 -15.34
CA GLU A 66 3.12 11.06 -16.19
C GLU A 66 3.24 12.56 -15.94
N THR A 67 4.26 13.18 -16.48
CA THR A 67 4.40 14.65 -16.51
C THR A 67 4.48 15.13 -17.96
N LEU A 68 3.50 15.92 -18.36
CA LEU A 68 3.44 16.56 -19.67
C LEU A 68 4.30 17.82 -19.65
N LEU A 69 5.37 17.82 -20.41
CA LEU A 69 6.34 18.90 -20.49
C LEU A 69 6.03 19.84 -21.67
N THR A 70 6.62 21.04 -21.65
CA THR A 70 6.55 21.99 -22.78
C THR A 70 5.16 22.46 -23.16
N LEU A 71 4.25 22.56 -22.17
CA LEU A 71 2.89 23.04 -22.36
C LEU A 71 2.84 24.57 -22.46
N GLY A 72 1.95 25.09 -23.32
CA GLY A 72 1.63 26.50 -23.34
C GLY A 72 0.95 26.94 -22.03
N PRO A 73 1.22 28.16 -21.52
CA PRO A 73 0.46 28.68 -20.39
C PRO A 73 -1.05 28.74 -20.68
N GLY A 74 -1.85 28.40 -19.66
CA GLY A 74 -3.31 28.43 -19.78
C GLY A 74 -3.99 27.36 -18.94
N THR A 75 -5.30 27.27 -19.03
CA THR A 75 -6.11 26.29 -18.32
C THR A 75 -6.26 25.03 -19.16
N TYR A 76 -5.97 23.89 -18.53
CA TYR A 76 -6.15 22.53 -19.07
C TYR A 76 -7.34 21.88 -18.39
N SER A 77 -8.21 21.25 -19.18
CA SER A 77 -9.32 20.43 -18.69
C SER A 77 -8.88 18.97 -18.71
N ILE A 78 -9.08 18.30 -17.60
CA ILE A 78 -8.76 16.89 -17.40
C ILE A 78 -10.08 16.15 -17.17
N ALA A 79 -10.44 15.24 -18.06
CA ALA A 79 -11.64 14.42 -17.99
C ALA A 79 -11.23 12.94 -17.87
N ALA A 80 -11.75 12.23 -16.88
CA ALA A 80 -11.47 10.84 -16.66
C ALA A 80 -12.72 9.99 -16.89
N SER A 81 -12.55 8.86 -17.58
CA SER A 81 -13.62 7.86 -17.84
C SER A 81 -13.41 6.62 -17.00
N ALA A 82 -14.49 5.89 -16.70
CA ALA A 82 -14.42 4.60 -16.03
C ALA A 82 -13.63 3.59 -16.87
N VAL A 83 -12.89 2.69 -16.19
CA VAL A 83 -12.14 1.61 -16.83
C VAL A 83 -12.58 0.26 -16.28
N THR A 84 -12.58 -0.79 -17.11
CA THR A 84 -12.95 -2.14 -16.71
C THR A 84 -11.71 -3.03 -16.64
N SER A 85 -11.50 -3.75 -15.51
CA SER A 85 -10.37 -4.67 -15.34
C SER A 85 -10.67 -5.76 -14.30
N PRO A 86 -10.58 -7.02 -14.65
CA PRO A 86 -11.00 -7.62 -15.93
C PRO A 86 -12.54 -7.57 -16.08
N THR A 87 -13.29 -7.56 -14.97
CA THR A 87 -14.76 -7.52 -14.90
C THR A 87 -15.29 -6.42 -13.99
N VAL A 88 -14.41 -5.81 -13.19
CA VAL A 88 -14.75 -4.74 -12.25
C VAL A 88 -14.60 -3.40 -12.96
N ILE A 89 -15.65 -2.57 -12.88
CA ILE A 89 -15.62 -1.19 -13.36
C ILE A 89 -14.98 -0.32 -12.26
N TYR A 90 -13.94 0.41 -12.59
CA TYR A 90 -13.29 1.39 -11.72
C TYR A 90 -13.74 2.79 -12.11
N GLU A 91 -14.42 3.47 -11.20
CA GLU A 91 -14.91 4.82 -11.42
C GLU A 91 -13.86 5.85 -11.00
N PRO A 92 -13.59 6.87 -11.84
CA PRO A 92 -12.62 7.92 -11.52
C PRO A 92 -13.21 8.98 -10.59
N THR A 93 -12.39 9.50 -9.69
CA THR A 93 -12.72 10.65 -8.84
C THR A 93 -11.52 11.61 -8.79
N PRO A 94 -11.68 12.87 -9.19
CA PRO A 94 -12.88 13.45 -9.85
C PRO A 94 -13.01 12.96 -11.30
N THR A 95 -14.23 12.94 -11.83
CA THR A 95 -14.49 12.66 -13.26
C THR A 95 -14.02 13.79 -14.18
N SER A 96 -13.92 15.00 -13.65
CA SER A 96 -13.36 16.16 -14.35
C SER A 96 -12.76 17.17 -13.39
N GLN A 97 -11.68 17.82 -13.81
CA GLN A 97 -11.02 18.91 -13.09
C GLN A 97 -10.28 19.82 -14.06
N THR A 98 -9.81 20.96 -13.58
CA THR A 98 -8.97 21.87 -14.37
C THR A 98 -7.66 22.14 -13.65
N ALA A 99 -6.59 22.38 -14.43
CA ALA A 99 -5.29 22.78 -13.91
C ALA A 99 -4.76 23.99 -14.71
N ALA A 100 -4.31 25.03 -14.02
CA ALA A 100 -3.73 26.22 -14.64
C ALA A 100 -2.21 26.06 -14.75
N VAL A 101 -1.68 25.95 -15.95
CA VAL A 101 -0.25 25.87 -16.23
C VAL A 101 0.29 27.28 -16.43
N ALA A 102 1.23 27.68 -15.58
CA ALA A 102 1.96 28.95 -15.72
C ALA A 102 3.26 28.76 -16.50
N ALA A 103 3.74 29.80 -17.12
CA ALA A 103 5.06 29.79 -17.75
C ALA A 103 6.17 29.50 -16.71
N GLY A 104 6.98 28.46 -16.97
CA GLY A 104 8.02 27.99 -16.06
C GLY A 104 7.52 27.23 -14.84
N GLY A 105 6.18 27.10 -14.65
CA GLY A 105 5.56 26.39 -13.53
C GLY A 105 5.19 24.94 -13.87
N THR A 106 4.98 24.12 -12.83
CA THR A 106 4.36 22.81 -12.93
C THR A 106 3.03 22.84 -12.18
N ALA A 107 1.93 22.61 -12.90
CA ALA A 107 0.63 22.34 -12.30
C ALA A 107 0.49 20.83 -12.04
N SER A 108 -0.44 20.42 -11.17
CA SER A 108 -0.72 19.02 -10.88
C SER A 108 -2.22 18.71 -10.92
N ALA A 109 -2.55 17.50 -11.33
CA ALA A 109 -3.90 16.95 -11.26
C ALA A 109 -3.83 15.49 -10.85
N THR A 110 -4.74 15.06 -9.98
CA THR A 110 -4.82 13.65 -9.53
C THR A 110 -6.18 13.09 -9.87
N VAL A 111 -6.18 11.87 -10.43
CA VAL A 111 -7.38 11.06 -10.67
C VAL A 111 -7.22 9.76 -9.89
N THR A 112 -8.17 9.47 -9.01
CA THR A 112 -8.19 8.22 -8.24
C THR A 112 -9.34 7.36 -8.74
N TYR A 113 -9.02 6.15 -9.17
CA TYR A 113 -10.01 5.15 -9.57
C TYR A 113 -10.37 4.28 -8.38
N ALA A 114 -11.64 3.97 -8.24
CA ALA A 114 -12.14 3.05 -7.22
C ALA A 114 -13.16 2.08 -7.82
N ALA A 115 -13.11 0.81 -7.42
CA ALA A 115 -14.20 -0.10 -7.71
C ALA A 115 -15.47 0.40 -6.99
N PRO A 116 -16.67 0.26 -7.59
CA PRO A 116 -17.91 0.57 -6.89
C PRO A 116 -18.01 -0.25 -5.61
N PRO A 117 -18.68 0.26 -4.56
CA PRO A 117 -18.94 -0.51 -3.36
C PRO A 117 -19.57 -1.84 -3.75
N SER A 118 -18.95 -2.95 -3.40
CA SER A 118 -19.55 -4.25 -3.66
C SER A 118 -20.78 -4.42 -2.76
N SER A 119 -21.79 -5.09 -3.25
CA SER A 119 -22.85 -5.57 -2.38
C SER A 119 -22.23 -6.48 -1.32
N ARG A 120 -22.52 -6.23 -0.04
CA ARG A 120 -22.05 -7.05 1.08
C ARG A 120 -22.47 -8.49 0.89
N SER A 121 -21.54 -9.44 1.10
CA SER A 121 -21.83 -10.87 1.18
C SER A 121 -21.72 -11.34 2.63
N THR A 122 -22.66 -12.15 3.08
CA THR A 122 -22.60 -12.84 4.38
C THR A 122 -22.24 -14.32 4.24
N THR A 123 -21.90 -14.74 3.03
CA THR A 123 -21.48 -16.09 2.71
C THR A 123 -20.21 -16.05 1.88
N ASP A 124 -19.37 -17.04 2.02
CA ASP A 124 -18.29 -17.36 1.11
C ASP A 124 -18.89 -17.69 -0.26
N ARG A 125 -18.54 -16.92 -1.29
CA ARG A 125 -19.06 -17.09 -2.65
C ARG A 125 -18.25 -18.13 -3.41
N LEU A 126 -18.76 -18.57 -4.56
CA LEU A 126 -18.09 -19.58 -5.36
C LEU A 126 -16.70 -19.11 -5.80
N ASP A 127 -15.67 -19.88 -5.45
CA ASP A 127 -14.28 -19.58 -5.77
C ASP A 127 -14.05 -19.41 -7.28
N ALA A 128 -13.47 -18.28 -7.67
CA ALA A 128 -13.06 -18.04 -9.05
C ALA A 128 -11.68 -18.68 -9.39
N VAL A 129 -10.92 -19.06 -8.36
CA VAL A 129 -9.60 -19.70 -8.49
C VAL A 129 -9.56 -21.03 -7.74
N THR A 130 -8.64 -21.91 -8.11
CA THR A 130 -8.50 -23.24 -7.50
C THR A 130 -7.23 -23.32 -6.63
N GLY A 131 -7.24 -24.22 -5.65
CA GLY A 131 -6.12 -24.46 -4.74
C GLY A 131 -6.25 -23.72 -3.41
N PRO A 132 -5.24 -23.82 -2.54
CA PRO A 132 -5.22 -23.12 -1.26
C PRO A 132 -5.29 -21.59 -1.43
N GLN A 133 -6.15 -20.94 -0.64
CA GLN A 133 -6.46 -19.51 -0.79
C GLN A 133 -6.52 -18.79 0.56
N VAL A 134 -6.33 -17.48 0.52
CA VAL A 134 -6.61 -16.56 1.64
C VAL A 134 -7.98 -15.95 1.41
N HIS A 135 -8.93 -16.22 2.31
CA HIS A 135 -10.24 -15.61 2.31
C HIS A 135 -10.31 -14.46 3.30
N VAL A 136 -10.91 -13.34 2.91
CA VAL A 136 -11.02 -12.14 3.74
C VAL A 136 -12.37 -12.11 4.46
N VAL A 137 -12.34 -11.87 5.76
CA VAL A 137 -13.56 -11.77 6.57
C VAL A 137 -13.58 -10.47 7.35
N TYR A 138 -14.66 -9.71 7.22
CA TYR A 138 -14.95 -8.56 8.07
C TYR A 138 -15.90 -8.97 9.18
N VAL A 139 -15.47 -8.84 10.43
CA VAL A 139 -16.19 -9.37 11.59
C VAL A 139 -16.57 -8.23 12.54
N LEU A 140 -17.83 -8.22 12.97
CA LEU A 140 -18.32 -7.35 14.04
C LEU A 140 -18.78 -8.17 15.26
N ALA A 141 -18.65 -7.60 16.46
CA ALA A 141 -19.41 -8.04 17.62
C ALA A 141 -20.92 -7.72 17.43
N SER A 142 -21.80 -8.36 18.22
CA SER A 142 -23.25 -8.14 18.11
C SER A 142 -23.67 -6.68 18.37
N ASP A 143 -22.89 -5.97 19.16
CA ASP A 143 -23.08 -4.56 19.55
C ASP A 143 -22.02 -3.62 18.89
N GLY A 144 -21.26 -4.14 17.91
CA GLY A 144 -20.24 -3.37 17.19
C GLY A 144 -20.84 -2.37 16.21
N THR A 145 -20.21 -1.21 16.08
CA THR A 145 -20.58 -0.21 15.07
C THR A 145 -20.01 -0.62 13.73
N ASP A 146 -20.86 -0.75 12.72
CA ASP A 146 -20.43 -1.10 11.38
C ASP A 146 -19.82 0.12 10.66
N ARG A 147 -18.53 0.03 10.32
CA ARG A 147 -17.79 1.04 9.54
C ARG A 147 -17.80 0.77 8.03
N HIS A 148 -18.51 -0.27 7.59
CA HIS A 148 -18.63 -0.64 6.17
C HIS A 148 -17.29 -0.89 5.45
N LEU A 149 -16.25 -1.36 6.18
CA LEU A 149 -14.90 -1.53 5.65
C LEU A 149 -14.81 -2.49 4.46
N ASP A 150 -15.74 -3.44 4.38
CA ASP A 150 -15.90 -4.43 3.30
C ASP A 150 -16.50 -3.81 2.02
N THR A 151 -17.39 -2.84 2.15
CA THR A 151 -18.14 -2.26 1.02
C THR A 151 -17.58 -0.95 0.51
N GLU A 152 -16.89 -0.15 1.35
CA GLU A 152 -16.34 1.15 1.00
C GLU A 152 -14.93 1.08 0.37
N GLY A 153 -14.42 -0.12 0.11
CA GLY A 153 -13.12 -0.31 -0.53
C GLY A 153 -11.92 -0.31 0.43
N THR A 154 -12.12 -0.02 1.73
CA THR A 154 -11.03 0.02 2.71
C THR A 154 -10.27 -1.30 2.77
N LEU A 155 -10.97 -2.44 2.95
CA LEU A 155 -10.31 -3.74 3.01
C LEU A 155 -9.67 -4.15 1.67
N ARG A 156 -10.22 -3.73 0.53
CA ARG A 156 -9.57 -3.97 -0.77
C ARG A 156 -8.26 -3.21 -0.90
N ASN A 157 -8.23 -1.95 -0.47
CA ASN A 157 -7.01 -1.14 -0.49
C ASN A 157 -5.95 -1.74 0.43
N THR A 158 -6.36 -2.14 1.63
CA THR A 158 -5.50 -2.78 2.64
C THR A 158 -4.90 -4.10 2.11
N VAL A 159 -5.73 -4.99 1.58
CA VAL A 159 -5.27 -6.26 1.00
C VAL A 159 -4.37 -6.02 -0.21
N GLY A 160 -4.76 -5.15 -1.13
CA GLY A 160 -3.92 -4.81 -2.28
C GLY A 160 -2.56 -4.22 -1.90
N SER A 161 -2.51 -3.41 -0.83
CA SER A 161 -1.27 -2.81 -0.34
C SER A 161 -0.28 -3.85 0.18
N TRP A 162 -0.70 -4.77 1.07
CA TRP A 162 0.21 -5.81 1.55
C TRP A 162 0.54 -6.87 0.49
N GLU A 163 -0.36 -7.16 -0.45
CA GLU A 163 -0.08 -8.00 -1.62
C GLU A 163 0.97 -7.37 -2.54
N THR A 164 0.84 -6.08 -2.82
CA THR A 164 1.83 -5.33 -3.62
C THR A 164 3.21 -5.35 -2.97
N TRP A 165 3.26 -5.15 -1.66
CA TRP A 165 4.53 -5.23 -0.90
C TRP A 165 5.11 -6.64 -0.95
N LEU A 166 4.30 -7.68 -0.67
CA LEU A 166 4.74 -9.07 -0.72
C LEU A 166 5.28 -9.45 -2.10
N SER A 167 4.59 -9.02 -3.16
CA SER A 167 5.04 -9.21 -4.55
C SER A 167 6.43 -8.62 -4.79
N GLY A 168 6.69 -7.42 -4.26
CA GLY A 168 8.02 -6.80 -4.31
C GLY A 168 9.10 -7.60 -3.57
N GLN A 169 8.74 -8.26 -2.46
CA GLN A 169 9.67 -9.06 -1.65
C GLN A 169 9.95 -10.46 -2.26
N THR A 170 9.03 -10.97 -3.05
CA THR A 170 9.03 -12.36 -3.53
C THR A 170 9.34 -12.51 -5.02
N GLY A 171 9.71 -11.42 -5.68
CA GLY A 171 9.99 -11.44 -7.13
C GLY A 171 8.74 -11.59 -8.00
N GLY A 172 7.61 -11.03 -7.56
CA GLY A 172 6.36 -10.98 -8.31
C GLY A 172 5.29 -11.98 -7.85
N ARG A 173 5.60 -12.83 -6.86
CA ARG A 173 4.64 -13.80 -6.31
C ARG A 173 3.80 -13.16 -5.19
N THR A 174 2.57 -13.62 -5.03
CA THR A 174 1.63 -13.13 -4.02
C THR A 174 0.93 -14.31 -3.32
N LEU A 175 0.25 -14.07 -2.21
CA LEU A 175 -0.67 -15.07 -1.69
C LEU A 175 -1.86 -15.21 -2.63
N ARG A 176 -2.32 -16.44 -2.84
CA ARG A 176 -3.51 -16.66 -3.67
C ARG A 176 -4.75 -16.21 -2.89
N LEU A 177 -5.31 -15.08 -3.30
CA LEU A 177 -6.54 -14.56 -2.71
C LEU A 177 -7.77 -15.28 -3.23
N ASP A 178 -8.74 -15.46 -2.36
CA ASP A 178 -10.08 -15.84 -2.75
C ASP A 178 -10.77 -14.69 -3.48
N THR A 179 -11.35 -15.02 -4.64
CA THR A 179 -11.98 -14.03 -5.50
C THR A 179 -13.30 -14.53 -6.05
N TYR A 180 -14.23 -13.61 -6.20
CA TYR A 180 -15.50 -13.82 -6.87
C TYR A 180 -15.66 -12.85 -8.01
N GLN A 181 -15.91 -13.36 -9.22
CA GLN A 181 -16.05 -12.55 -10.45
C GLN A 181 -14.88 -11.57 -10.68
N GLY A 182 -13.66 -12.00 -10.34
CA GLY A 182 -12.45 -11.21 -10.52
C GLY A 182 -12.17 -10.15 -9.45
N ALA A 183 -13.05 -9.99 -8.47
CA ALA A 183 -12.84 -9.10 -7.32
C ALA A 183 -12.53 -9.90 -6.06
N LEU A 184 -11.83 -9.27 -5.10
CA LEU A 184 -11.60 -9.86 -3.77
C LEU A 184 -12.92 -10.28 -3.13
N ASP A 185 -13.03 -11.54 -2.73
CA ASP A 185 -14.18 -12.03 -1.98
C ASP A 185 -14.04 -11.68 -0.50
N ILE A 186 -15.00 -10.93 0.02
CA ILE A 186 -15.04 -10.52 1.42
C ILE A 186 -16.37 -10.98 2.01
N THR A 187 -16.30 -11.83 3.03
CA THR A 187 -17.47 -12.24 3.79
C THR A 187 -17.63 -11.35 5.03
N PHE A 188 -18.82 -10.81 5.21
CA PHE A 188 -19.21 -10.09 6.42
C PHE A 188 -19.85 -11.03 7.42
N VAL A 189 -19.42 -10.94 8.69
CA VAL A 189 -19.98 -11.74 9.78
C VAL A 189 -20.25 -10.84 10.99
N GLN A 190 -21.48 -10.85 11.49
CA GLN A 190 -21.81 -10.30 12.80
C GLN A 190 -21.92 -11.45 13.80
N LEU A 191 -21.06 -11.42 14.83
CA LEU A 191 -21.05 -12.43 15.89
C LEU A 191 -22.27 -12.29 16.80
N ALA A 192 -22.70 -13.38 17.39
CA ALA A 192 -23.74 -13.35 18.44
C ALA A 192 -23.23 -12.78 19.77
N ARG A 193 -21.91 -12.70 19.96
CA ARG A 193 -21.24 -12.22 21.17
C ARG A 193 -21.04 -10.71 21.13
N SER A 194 -21.26 -10.04 22.28
CA SER A 194 -20.96 -8.63 22.45
C SER A 194 -19.46 -8.37 22.46
N ASN A 195 -19.04 -7.13 22.16
CA ASN A 195 -17.66 -6.73 22.21
C ASN A 195 -17.06 -6.92 23.62
N ALA A 196 -17.82 -6.64 24.68
CA ALA A 196 -17.39 -6.90 26.05
C ALA A 196 -17.11 -8.39 26.31
N THR A 197 -17.97 -9.27 25.81
CA THR A 197 -17.77 -10.72 25.91
C THR A 197 -16.54 -11.15 25.11
N MET A 198 -16.36 -10.68 23.87
CA MET A 198 -15.19 -10.99 23.07
C MET A 198 -13.89 -10.52 23.75
N THR A 199 -13.85 -9.30 24.24
CA THR A 199 -12.70 -8.72 24.95
C THR A 199 -12.32 -9.53 26.18
N SER A 200 -13.29 -10.11 26.89
CA SER A 200 -13.03 -10.92 28.09
C SER A 200 -12.24 -12.21 27.84
N TYR A 201 -12.14 -12.66 26.59
CA TYR A 201 -11.33 -13.82 26.23
C TYR A 201 -9.82 -13.54 26.19
N GLY A 202 -9.39 -12.27 26.25
CA GLY A 202 -7.99 -11.89 26.30
C GLY A 202 -7.18 -12.42 25.12
N ALA A 203 -6.20 -13.30 25.37
CA ALA A 203 -5.37 -13.91 24.33
C ALA A 203 -6.15 -14.86 23.39
N TYR A 204 -7.34 -15.31 23.78
CA TYR A 204 -8.14 -16.29 23.03
C TYR A 204 -9.21 -15.66 22.14
N VAL A 205 -9.14 -14.37 21.85
CA VAL A 205 -10.08 -13.67 20.94
C VAL A 205 -10.04 -14.31 19.56
N ARG A 206 -8.84 -14.57 18.99
CA ARG A 206 -8.68 -15.24 17.69
C ARG A 206 -9.34 -16.62 17.68
N ASP A 207 -9.07 -17.45 18.69
CA ASP A 207 -9.61 -18.80 18.79
C ASP A 207 -11.14 -18.79 18.88
N THR A 208 -11.68 -17.81 19.59
CA THR A 208 -13.13 -17.63 19.71
C THR A 208 -13.74 -17.22 18.39
N ILE A 209 -13.12 -16.30 17.65
CA ILE A 209 -13.55 -15.93 16.29
C ILE A 209 -13.54 -17.14 15.38
N GLU A 210 -12.44 -17.90 15.33
CA GLU A 210 -12.32 -19.09 14.50
C GLU A 210 -13.37 -20.14 14.83
N LYS A 211 -13.66 -20.35 16.12
CA LYS A 211 -14.72 -21.23 16.58
C LYS A 211 -16.10 -20.79 16.09
N ASP A 212 -16.39 -19.49 16.17
CA ASP A 212 -17.68 -18.95 15.72
C ASP A 212 -17.79 -19.03 14.18
N LEU A 213 -16.74 -18.72 13.43
CA LEU A 213 -16.72 -18.88 11.96
C LEU A 213 -16.87 -20.35 11.55
N THR A 214 -16.26 -21.28 12.29
CA THR A 214 -16.41 -22.73 12.07
C THR A 214 -17.85 -23.18 12.32
N ALA A 215 -18.47 -22.69 13.38
CA ALA A 215 -19.85 -23.01 13.69
C ALA A 215 -20.85 -22.47 12.64
N LEU A 216 -20.48 -21.41 11.93
CA LEU A 216 -21.22 -20.85 10.79
C LEU A 216 -20.94 -21.60 9.47
N GLY A 217 -20.07 -22.61 9.49
CA GLY A 217 -19.67 -23.37 8.29
C GLY A 217 -18.77 -22.65 7.32
N LEU A 218 -18.15 -21.54 7.74
CA LEU A 218 -17.27 -20.72 6.88
C LEU A 218 -15.84 -21.26 6.80
N VAL A 219 -15.36 -21.97 7.84
CA VAL A 219 -13.97 -22.46 7.88
C VAL A 219 -13.81 -23.78 7.15
N VAL A 220 -13.06 -23.78 6.04
CA VAL A 220 -12.77 -24.96 5.22
C VAL A 220 -11.27 -25.24 5.13
N SER A 221 -10.90 -26.49 4.82
CA SER A 221 -9.50 -26.94 4.85
C SER A 221 -8.61 -26.37 3.75
N SER A 222 -9.18 -25.87 2.66
CA SER A 222 -8.47 -25.26 1.53
C SER A 222 -8.17 -23.78 1.71
N LYS A 223 -8.69 -23.15 2.77
CA LYS A 223 -8.53 -21.71 3.01
C LYS A 223 -7.85 -21.42 4.34
N ILE A 224 -7.11 -20.31 4.39
CA ILE A 224 -6.79 -19.57 5.61
C ILE A 224 -7.53 -18.23 5.56
N TYR A 225 -7.71 -17.60 6.70
CA TYR A 225 -8.65 -16.49 6.85
C TYR A 225 -7.92 -15.25 7.36
N ALA A 226 -7.95 -14.16 6.57
CA ALA A 226 -7.55 -12.83 6.96
C ALA A 226 -8.74 -12.12 7.61
N VAL A 227 -8.82 -12.14 8.93
CA VAL A 227 -9.95 -11.62 9.68
C VAL A 227 -9.68 -10.21 10.16
N TYR A 228 -10.51 -9.27 9.75
CA TYR A 228 -10.55 -7.90 10.25
C TYR A 228 -11.71 -7.80 11.26
N TYR A 229 -11.42 -8.04 12.54
CA TYR A 229 -12.39 -7.93 13.61
C TYR A 229 -12.48 -6.49 14.11
N ASP A 230 -13.59 -5.81 13.81
CA ASP A 230 -13.85 -4.44 14.24
C ASP A 230 -14.39 -4.41 15.68
N GLY A 231 -13.60 -4.96 16.55
CA GLY A 231 -13.87 -5.08 17.98
C GLY A 231 -12.57 -5.10 18.78
N GLY A 232 -12.74 -5.24 20.11
CA GLY A 232 -11.66 -5.08 21.08
C GLY A 232 -10.93 -6.37 21.42
N SER A 233 -9.70 -6.18 21.89
CA SER A 233 -8.89 -7.14 22.63
C SER A 233 -8.08 -6.36 23.66
N THR A 234 -7.88 -6.93 24.84
CA THR A 234 -6.96 -6.38 25.86
C THR A 234 -5.59 -7.03 25.81
N PHE A 235 -5.32 -7.92 24.85
CA PHE A 235 -4.08 -8.67 24.79
C PHE A 235 -3.12 -8.12 23.72
N ALA A 236 -3.60 -7.94 22.49
CA ALA A 236 -2.80 -7.51 21.34
C ALA A 236 -3.67 -6.78 20.31
N CYS A 237 -3.05 -6.27 19.22
CA CYS A 237 -3.76 -5.76 18.04
C CYS A 237 -4.02 -6.83 16.98
N GLY A 238 -3.43 -8.01 17.11
CA GLY A 238 -3.62 -9.15 16.23
C GLY A 238 -3.30 -10.47 16.90
N GLY A 239 -3.52 -11.56 16.17
CA GLY A 239 -3.14 -12.90 16.56
C GLY A 239 -3.38 -13.89 15.43
N GLY A 240 -2.38 -14.74 15.16
CA GLY A 240 -2.42 -15.82 14.19
C GLY A 240 -2.47 -17.19 14.85
N ALA A 241 -3.03 -18.18 14.16
CA ALA A 241 -2.70 -19.58 14.44
C ALA A 241 -1.21 -19.79 14.16
N TRP A 242 -0.61 -20.80 14.76
CA TRP A 242 0.77 -21.19 14.47
C TRP A 242 0.92 -22.72 14.52
N PRO A 243 0.45 -23.42 13.47
CA PRO A 243 0.49 -24.86 13.43
C PRO A 243 1.94 -25.39 13.40
N PRO A 244 2.24 -26.53 14.03
CA PRO A 244 1.28 -27.39 14.77
C PRO A 244 1.07 -26.98 16.23
N ALA A 245 1.86 -26.04 16.77
CA ALA A 245 1.83 -25.71 18.20
C ALA A 245 0.55 -24.99 18.63
N LEU A 246 0.01 -24.09 17.78
CA LEU A 246 -1.27 -23.42 17.95
C LEU A 246 -2.13 -23.68 16.71
N PRO A 247 -2.91 -24.76 16.68
CA PRO A 247 -3.71 -25.12 15.51
C PRO A 247 -4.75 -24.06 15.17
N GLY A 248 -5.01 -23.90 13.87
CA GLY A 248 -6.02 -23.00 13.37
C GLY A 248 -5.73 -22.56 11.93
N ARG A 249 -6.66 -21.73 11.40
CA ARG A 249 -6.64 -21.22 10.04
C ARG A 249 -6.88 -19.71 9.96
N VAL A 250 -6.97 -19.04 11.11
CA VAL A 250 -7.31 -17.62 11.21
C VAL A 250 -6.09 -16.82 11.64
N GLY A 251 -5.73 -15.81 10.84
CA GLY A 251 -4.98 -14.64 11.23
C GLY A 251 -5.96 -13.48 11.41
N ALA A 252 -5.97 -12.84 12.58
CA ALA A 252 -6.96 -11.82 12.91
C ALA A 252 -6.31 -10.52 13.38
N LEU A 253 -6.84 -9.36 12.96
CA LEU A 253 -6.58 -8.07 13.57
C LEU A 253 -7.77 -7.67 14.45
N TYR A 254 -7.46 -7.02 15.57
CA TYR A 254 -8.44 -6.48 16.52
C TYR A 254 -8.42 -4.96 16.43
N LEU A 255 -9.29 -4.41 15.55
CA LEU A 255 -9.19 -3.02 15.12
C LEU A 255 -9.51 -2.00 16.23
N GLN A 256 -10.17 -2.44 17.31
CA GLN A 256 -10.49 -1.63 18.49
C GLN A 256 -9.76 -2.13 19.76
N GLY A 257 -8.68 -2.90 19.59
CA GLY A 257 -7.91 -3.45 20.70
C GLY A 257 -7.22 -2.37 21.53
N THR A 258 -7.00 -2.67 22.82
CA THR A 258 -6.31 -1.79 23.77
C THR A 258 -5.29 -2.60 24.59
N PRO A 259 -4.22 -3.11 23.93
CA PRO A 259 -3.21 -3.91 24.62
C PRO A 259 -2.45 -3.08 25.66
N PRO A 260 -2.06 -3.67 26.80
CA PRO A 260 -1.31 -2.96 27.84
C PRO A 260 0.06 -2.51 27.32
N GLY A 261 0.42 -1.26 27.59
CA GLY A 261 1.76 -0.73 27.25
C GLY A 261 1.97 -0.38 25.77
N ALA A 262 0.92 -0.48 24.95
CA ALA A 262 0.96 -0.07 23.54
C ALA A 262 -0.19 0.91 23.22
N PRO A 263 -0.06 1.71 22.14
CA PRO A 263 -1.16 2.55 21.68
C PRO A 263 -2.40 1.72 21.32
N PRO A 264 -3.61 2.28 21.45
CA PRO A 264 -4.84 1.62 21.00
C PRO A 264 -4.77 1.27 19.51
N CYS A 265 -5.24 0.09 19.11
CA CYS A 265 -5.13 -0.43 17.75
C CYS A 265 -5.84 0.45 16.73
N ASN A 266 -6.94 1.12 17.12
CA ASN A 266 -7.70 2.04 16.29
C ASN A 266 -7.00 3.37 15.96
N THR A 267 -5.84 3.63 16.54
CA THR A 267 -4.99 4.77 16.16
C THR A 267 -4.23 4.53 14.86
N ASN A 268 -4.19 3.28 14.40
CA ASN A 268 -3.53 2.92 13.16
C ASN A 268 -4.46 3.13 11.97
N ALA A 269 -3.97 3.85 10.96
CA ALA A 269 -4.71 4.09 9.74
C ALA A 269 -4.49 2.95 8.73
N PHE A 270 -5.52 2.63 7.96
CA PHE A 270 -5.42 1.75 6.80
C PHE A 270 -4.65 2.38 5.64
N ALA A 271 -4.09 1.55 4.76
CA ALA A 271 -3.59 2.00 3.47
C ALA A 271 -4.73 2.63 2.65
N VAL A 272 -4.41 3.73 1.98
CA VAL A 272 -5.41 4.50 1.19
C VAL A 272 -5.49 4.06 -0.26
N SER A 273 -4.61 3.16 -0.69
CA SER A 273 -4.50 2.68 -2.07
C SER A 273 -3.99 1.24 -2.09
N PRO A 274 -4.47 0.39 -3.01
CA PRO A 274 -4.03 -0.98 -3.14
C PRO A 274 -2.56 -1.12 -3.62
N THR A 275 -1.98 -0.06 -4.15
CA THR A 275 -0.57 0.00 -4.58
C THR A 275 0.27 0.94 -3.71
N GLY A 276 -0.34 1.50 -2.66
CA GLY A 276 0.36 2.34 -1.68
C GLY A 276 1.25 1.51 -0.75
N PRO A 277 2.21 2.16 -0.07
CA PRO A 277 3.05 1.47 0.90
C PRO A 277 2.21 0.95 2.06
N PRO A 278 2.49 -0.28 2.54
CA PRO A 278 1.86 -0.81 3.75
C PRO A 278 2.12 0.07 4.97
N ARG A 279 1.15 0.08 5.86
CA ARG A 279 1.20 0.69 7.19
C ARG A 279 1.18 -0.41 8.25
N TYR A 280 1.06 -0.03 9.50
CA TYR A 280 1.07 -0.97 10.61
C TYR A 280 0.02 -2.09 10.47
N LEU A 281 -1.22 -1.77 10.06
CA LEU A 281 -2.29 -2.78 9.92
C LEU A 281 -2.02 -3.78 8.80
N GLU A 282 -1.48 -3.31 7.69
CA GLU A 282 -1.12 -4.16 6.55
C GLU A 282 0.02 -5.11 6.91
N PHE A 283 1.08 -4.59 7.54
CA PHE A 283 2.17 -5.42 8.04
C PHE A 283 1.70 -6.40 9.11
N SER A 284 0.83 -5.96 10.03
CA SER A 284 0.28 -6.85 11.04
C SER A 284 -0.56 -7.96 10.45
N MET A 285 -1.40 -7.68 9.43
CA MET A 285 -2.19 -8.75 8.82
C MET A 285 -1.32 -9.80 8.13
N ILE A 286 -0.33 -9.38 7.34
CA ILE A 286 0.54 -10.35 6.68
C ILE A 286 1.41 -11.11 7.67
N HIS A 287 1.83 -10.50 8.78
CA HIS A 287 2.50 -11.16 9.90
C HIS A 287 1.62 -12.28 10.51
N GLU A 288 0.36 -11.99 10.82
CA GLU A 288 -0.57 -13.00 11.36
C GLU A 288 -0.89 -14.12 10.35
N LEU A 289 -0.89 -13.81 9.04
CA LEU A 289 -1.01 -14.83 8.00
C LEU A 289 0.25 -15.69 7.90
N MET A 290 1.46 -15.14 8.06
CA MET A 290 2.68 -15.93 8.13
C MET A 290 2.63 -16.92 9.30
N HIS A 291 2.20 -16.50 10.49
CA HIS A 291 1.95 -17.42 11.60
C HIS A 291 0.97 -18.52 11.21
N THR A 292 -0.16 -18.15 10.58
CA THR A 292 -1.20 -19.10 10.19
C THR A 292 -0.71 -20.14 9.17
N LEU A 293 0.31 -19.79 8.39
CA LEU A 293 1.03 -20.71 7.49
C LEU A 293 2.12 -21.55 8.19
N GLY A 294 2.36 -21.35 9.50
CA GLY A 294 3.32 -22.09 10.31
C GLY A 294 4.71 -21.45 10.45
N PHE A 295 4.87 -20.21 9.95
CA PHE A 295 6.13 -19.48 10.07
C PHE A 295 6.16 -18.65 11.38
N VAL A 296 7.30 -18.43 12.03
CA VAL A 296 8.64 -18.99 11.77
C VAL A 296 8.69 -20.37 12.43
N SER A 297 9.25 -21.37 11.73
CA SER A 297 9.38 -22.72 12.29
C SER A 297 10.49 -22.80 13.34
N THR A 298 10.36 -23.74 14.29
CA THR A 298 11.32 -23.91 15.40
C THR A 298 12.74 -24.29 14.96
N ALA A 299 12.91 -24.68 13.70
CA ALA A 299 14.20 -25.02 13.11
C ALA A 299 14.91 -23.83 12.44
N ALA A 300 14.25 -22.67 12.36
CA ALA A 300 14.84 -21.49 11.75
C ALA A 300 15.99 -20.92 12.59
N PRO A 301 17.03 -20.35 11.96
CA PRO A 301 18.22 -19.86 12.66
C PRO A 301 17.94 -18.81 13.74
N HIS A 302 17.04 -17.87 13.45
CA HIS A 302 16.71 -16.78 14.37
C HIS A 302 15.35 -16.97 15.07
N PHE A 303 14.86 -18.23 15.09
CA PHE A 303 13.60 -18.54 15.77
C PHE A 303 13.62 -18.07 17.23
N THR A 304 12.53 -17.41 17.62
CA THR A 304 12.21 -17.12 19.02
C THR A 304 10.78 -17.55 19.34
N ALA A 305 10.36 -17.37 20.57
CA ALA A 305 9.08 -17.86 21.07
C ALA A 305 7.89 -17.50 20.16
N ALA A 306 6.92 -18.41 20.10
CA ALA A 306 5.65 -18.24 19.41
C ALA A 306 5.75 -17.98 17.88
N GLY A 307 6.79 -18.50 17.23
CA GLY A 307 6.90 -18.42 15.77
C GLY A 307 7.41 -17.08 15.24
N HIS A 308 8.29 -16.42 15.97
CA HIS A 308 8.88 -15.15 15.54
C HIS A 308 10.37 -15.29 15.21
N ALA A 309 10.92 -14.29 14.51
CA ALA A 309 12.34 -14.07 14.33
C ALA A 309 12.88 -13.03 15.35
N SER A 310 14.17 -13.12 15.67
CA SER A 310 14.83 -12.24 16.66
C SER A 310 15.94 -11.38 16.09
N ASP A 311 16.18 -11.43 14.78
CA ASP A 311 17.35 -10.85 14.12
C ASP A 311 17.25 -9.33 13.92
N SER A 312 16.09 -8.79 13.47
CA SER A 312 15.98 -7.37 13.19
C SER A 312 14.54 -6.84 13.21
N PRO A 313 14.31 -5.61 13.75
CA PRO A 313 13.02 -4.92 13.61
C PRO A 313 12.56 -4.66 12.17
N ALA A 314 13.46 -4.81 11.19
CA ALA A 314 13.16 -4.70 9.77
C ALA A 314 12.55 -5.97 9.17
N ASP A 315 12.66 -7.10 9.88
CA ASP A 315 12.02 -8.37 9.50
C ASP A 315 10.53 -8.34 9.79
N LEU A 316 9.71 -8.91 8.88
CA LEU A 316 8.27 -8.95 9.05
C LEU A 316 7.87 -9.76 10.30
N MET A 317 8.55 -10.87 10.60
CA MET A 317 8.22 -11.77 11.70
C MET A 317 8.98 -11.46 12.99
N TYR A 318 9.62 -10.30 13.09
CA TYR A 318 10.36 -9.90 14.28
C TYR A 318 9.46 -9.71 15.51
N ALA A 319 9.89 -10.29 16.63
CA ALA A 319 9.34 -10.01 17.94
C ALA A 319 10.44 -9.65 18.92
N GLY A 320 10.69 -8.40 19.09
CA GLY A 320 11.68 -7.84 20.00
C GLY A 320 11.29 -6.46 20.47
N SER A 321 12.29 -5.66 20.86
CA SER A 321 12.04 -4.28 21.31
C SER A 321 11.55 -3.39 20.17
N LEU A 322 10.59 -2.54 20.48
CA LEU A 322 10.06 -1.53 19.56
C LEU A 322 11.10 -0.45 19.23
N PRO A 323 11.01 0.20 18.05
CA PRO A 323 9.92 0.08 17.08
C PRO A 323 10.09 -1.13 16.13
N TRP A 324 8.99 -1.85 15.87
CA TRP A 324 8.89 -2.79 14.77
C TRP A 324 8.56 -2.01 13.49
N ALA A 325 9.43 -2.11 12.48
CA ALA A 325 9.35 -1.34 11.25
C ALA A 325 9.73 -2.22 10.04
N PRO A 326 8.86 -3.14 9.63
CA PRO A 326 9.16 -4.07 8.56
C PRO A 326 9.51 -3.37 7.25
N SER A 327 10.60 -3.78 6.65
CA SER A 327 11.01 -3.38 5.30
C SER A 327 11.40 -4.59 4.45
N THR A 328 11.55 -5.75 5.08
CA THR A 328 11.98 -7.00 4.47
C THR A 328 11.06 -8.13 4.92
N LEU A 329 10.73 -9.05 4.01
CA LEU A 329 9.94 -10.23 4.32
C LEU A 329 10.71 -11.15 5.27
N ASP A 330 11.94 -11.51 4.91
CA ASP A 330 12.84 -12.37 5.67
C ASP A 330 14.25 -11.79 5.53
N LEU A 331 14.78 -11.25 6.62
CA LEU A 331 16.10 -10.62 6.61
C LEU A 331 17.18 -11.73 6.51
N GLY A 332 18.04 -11.63 5.51
CA GLY A 332 19.03 -12.68 5.25
C GLY A 332 18.48 -13.84 4.41
N GLN A 333 17.18 -13.99 4.27
CA GLN A 333 16.51 -15.09 3.57
C GLN A 333 16.90 -16.45 4.15
N ASP A 334 16.90 -16.58 5.47
CA ASP A 334 17.38 -17.80 6.15
C ASP A 334 16.41 -18.36 7.20
N ASP A 335 15.32 -17.65 7.53
CA ASP A 335 14.36 -18.07 8.54
C ASP A 335 13.07 -18.70 7.98
N TYR A 336 12.47 -18.12 6.93
CA TYR A 336 11.19 -18.61 6.41
C TYR A 336 10.92 -18.29 4.93
N TYR A 337 11.76 -17.53 4.24
CA TYR A 337 11.63 -17.28 2.80
C TYR A 337 12.97 -17.27 2.08
N ASN A 338 13.22 -18.30 1.26
CA ASN A 338 14.36 -18.33 0.34
C ASN A 338 14.02 -19.14 -0.92
N PRO A 339 13.98 -18.51 -2.14
CA PRO A 339 13.76 -19.25 -3.39
C PRO A 339 14.86 -20.28 -3.71
N ALA A 340 16.09 -20.06 -3.22
CA ALA A 340 17.20 -20.99 -3.39
C ALA A 340 17.15 -22.19 -2.42
N GLY A 341 16.28 -22.16 -1.42
CA GLY A 341 16.11 -23.19 -0.40
C GLY A 341 16.56 -22.75 0.99
N LEU A 342 16.00 -23.39 2.00
CA LEU A 342 16.36 -23.21 3.41
C LEU A 342 16.96 -24.50 3.98
N PRO A 343 17.63 -24.44 5.15
CA PRO A 343 18.14 -25.63 5.83
C PRO A 343 17.05 -26.68 6.09
N ASN A 344 17.45 -27.94 6.19
CA ASN A 344 16.52 -29.03 6.47
C ASN A 344 15.74 -28.82 7.77
N GLY A 345 14.41 -28.96 7.67
CA GLY A 345 13.49 -28.78 8.79
C GLY A 345 12.96 -27.35 8.93
N VAL A 346 13.50 -26.38 8.22
CA VAL A 346 12.98 -25.01 8.16
C VAL A 346 11.86 -24.94 7.12
N LEU A 347 10.69 -24.46 7.51
CA LEU A 347 9.57 -24.23 6.59
C LEU A 347 9.89 -23.06 5.66
N ASN A 348 9.60 -23.21 4.37
CA ASN A 348 9.94 -22.21 3.37
C ASN A 348 8.69 -21.71 2.64
N LEU A 349 8.36 -20.43 2.80
CA LEU A 349 7.24 -19.79 2.12
C LEU A 349 7.37 -19.87 0.59
N ALA A 350 8.61 -19.88 0.05
CA ALA A 350 8.84 -19.99 -1.39
C ALA A 350 8.28 -21.29 -2.00
N THR A 351 8.06 -22.34 -1.18
CA THR A 351 7.46 -23.61 -1.60
C THR A 351 6.00 -23.76 -1.17
N SER A 352 5.41 -22.75 -0.54
CA SER A 352 4.04 -22.81 -0.06
C SER A 352 3.04 -22.87 -1.23
N SER A 353 2.05 -23.77 -1.11
CA SER A 353 0.94 -23.86 -2.08
C SER A 353 -0.02 -22.66 -2.03
N TYR A 354 0.08 -21.83 -1.00
CA TYR A 354 -0.67 -20.56 -0.90
C TYR A 354 -0.02 -19.43 -1.72
N LEU A 355 1.28 -19.53 -2.03
CA LEU A 355 1.97 -18.53 -2.84
C LEU A 355 1.74 -18.81 -4.32
N THR A 356 1.34 -17.79 -5.08
CA THR A 356 1.15 -17.90 -6.54
C THR A 356 2.48 -18.21 -7.25
N PRO A 357 2.43 -18.86 -8.42
CA PRO A 357 3.63 -19.08 -9.22
C PRO A 357 4.27 -17.78 -9.71
#